data_701c86a79cc8a2802291cd9c7be6ae32
#
_entry.id   701c86a79cc8a2802291cd9c7be6ae32
#
_cell.length_a   1.000
_cell.length_b   1.000
_cell.length_c   1.000
_cell.angle_alpha   90.00
_cell.angle_beta   90.00
_cell.angle_gamma   90.00
#
_symmetry.space_group_name_H-M   'P 1'
#
loop_
_entity.id
_entity.type
_entity.pdbx_description
1 polymer ?
#
loop_
_entity_poly.entity_id
_entity_poly.type
_entity_poly.pdbx_seq_one_letter_code
_entity_poly.pdbx_strand_id
1 'polypeptide(L)'
;MTLWAGVYARDPRGQIPPAFETELSRALSRAPNERVHSTRFDRAVIVHAELGAVPSRSVRSDPTSVTVVAGDPFLATRSVGADRDGDLTALHDAWNRGDISVTARTAGTFAAIHYDDRARTLTLIADKLGVHPIYFAVADDVVVVANALRIIEATPSVRKVMDVRGAVESVALGYPLADRTVYRDVFAIRDGEIVTFRDRAVERRRYWCIADVAEDRADLDEAARRAHAAFRQAVSRRAGSDRRAVAFLSGGLDSRCVVAELCQHGIEVQTFNFANEGTQDQLLGDAFAGVTGTLHVRTPRPFGPVRWSRLMAERWASSPHRARHPVERPGMIWSGDGGSVGFGFVGVYPAVIALLRAGKRDQAVEQYCVEHGISLPLRVFRRRIASELRDILHVGLREAFDEARSAREAGCDLYVFRMQHDQRRHMVPHFEDADLHRLELHLPFFDADLIEVIAATPADYGVGHRLYNAALQFFPPVVREVPWQTYPGHVPCPLPLPDVAIDQWGDDQNDLMRRRRQRSILREATNLATRLDFPSPLLDRRYVIAAGILHWLGRADYSYVMDYATTFSALWGVSQRRWSLDTMRPSKATTAAQSTNP
;
A
#
# COMPACT_ATOMS: atom_id res chain seq x y z
N MET A 1 -12.49 -8.46 2.78
CA MET A 1 -12.13 -7.17 3.41
C MET A 1 -13.39 -6.45 3.83
N THR A 2 -13.32 -5.68 4.87
CA THR A 2 -14.43 -4.82 5.29
C THR A 2 -14.15 -3.42 4.79
N LEU A 3 -15.08 -2.87 4.05
CA LEU A 3 -15.09 -1.45 3.74
C LEU A 3 -15.90 -0.73 4.80
N TRP A 4 -15.43 0.42 5.21
CA TRP A 4 -16.14 1.26 6.14
C TRP A 4 -15.94 2.75 5.84
N ALA A 5 -16.94 3.52 6.22
CA ALA A 5 -16.88 4.97 6.23
C ALA A 5 -17.68 5.50 7.41
N GLY A 6 -17.44 6.75 7.76
CA GLY A 6 -18.17 7.40 8.84
C GLY A 6 -18.24 8.90 8.67
N VAL A 7 -19.18 9.50 9.36
CA VAL A 7 -19.28 10.95 9.53
C VAL A 7 -19.47 11.26 11.01
N TYR A 8 -18.77 12.29 11.48
CA TYR A 8 -18.79 12.74 12.86
C TYR A 8 -19.08 14.25 12.92
N ALA A 9 -20.07 14.64 13.74
CA ALA A 9 -20.44 16.04 13.96
C ALA A 9 -19.45 16.69 14.94
N ARG A 10 -18.74 17.73 14.47
CA ARG A 10 -17.74 18.48 15.25
C ARG A 10 -18.38 19.54 16.17
N ASP A 11 -19.55 20.04 15.80
CA ASP A 11 -20.30 20.95 16.70
C ASP A 11 -20.99 20.12 17.77
N PRO A 12 -20.81 20.43 19.06
CA PRO A 12 -21.50 19.73 20.16
C PRO A 12 -23.03 19.72 20.07
N ARG A 13 -23.61 20.70 19.38
CA ARG A 13 -25.06 20.83 19.14
C ARG A 13 -25.44 20.48 17.69
N GLY A 14 -24.43 20.14 16.87
CA GLY A 14 -24.61 19.83 15.46
C GLY A 14 -25.25 18.46 15.26
N GLN A 15 -26.12 18.37 14.27
CA GLN A 15 -26.67 17.11 13.79
C GLN A 15 -26.01 16.72 12.46
N ILE A 16 -25.84 15.44 12.24
CA ILE A 16 -25.35 14.93 10.97
C ILE A 16 -26.48 15.05 9.94
N PRO A 17 -26.27 15.81 8.84
CA PRO A 17 -27.24 15.89 7.77
C PRO A 17 -27.57 14.48 7.23
N PRO A 18 -28.86 14.13 7.05
CA PRO A 18 -29.25 12.79 6.57
C PRO A 18 -28.64 12.39 5.23
N ALA A 19 -28.28 13.36 4.40
CA ALA A 19 -27.65 13.14 3.11
C ALA A 19 -26.34 12.34 3.23
N PHE A 20 -25.54 12.58 4.26
CA PHE A 20 -24.25 11.88 4.43
C PHE A 20 -24.40 10.37 4.55
N GLU A 21 -25.37 9.87 5.31
CA GLU A 21 -25.59 8.43 5.46
C GLU A 21 -25.94 7.78 4.12
N THR A 22 -26.82 8.44 3.35
CA THR A 22 -27.19 7.96 2.02
C THR A 22 -26.03 8.02 1.03
N GLU A 23 -25.26 9.10 1.05
CA GLU A 23 -24.10 9.28 0.16
C GLU A 23 -23.00 8.27 0.48
N LEU A 24 -22.64 8.10 1.75
CA LEU A 24 -21.63 7.14 2.18
C LEU A 24 -22.04 5.70 1.87
N SER A 25 -23.30 5.35 2.13
CA SER A 25 -23.81 4.00 1.81
C SER A 25 -23.76 3.73 0.29
N ARG A 26 -24.08 4.72 -0.53
CA ARG A 26 -23.99 4.60 -1.99
C ARG A 26 -22.54 4.54 -2.46
N ALA A 27 -21.65 5.34 -1.87
CA ALA A 27 -20.22 5.36 -2.20
C ALA A 27 -19.51 4.04 -1.81
N LEU A 28 -19.97 3.41 -0.74
CA LEU A 28 -19.45 2.15 -0.25
C LEU A 28 -19.84 0.98 -1.16
N SER A 29 -21.13 0.90 -1.53
CA SER A 29 -21.66 -0.18 -2.36
C SER A 29 -21.36 0.06 -3.84
N ARG A 30 -20.83 -0.97 -4.52
CA ARG A 30 -20.64 -0.99 -5.98
C ARG A 30 -21.49 -2.05 -6.68
N ALA A 31 -22.13 -2.93 -5.92
CA ALA A 31 -22.98 -3.99 -6.45
C ALA A 31 -24.42 -3.83 -5.93
N PRO A 32 -25.46 -4.03 -6.78
CA PRO A 32 -26.85 -3.86 -6.37
C PRO A 32 -27.29 -4.72 -5.19
N ASN A 33 -26.63 -5.87 -4.98
CA ASN A 33 -26.97 -6.83 -3.94
C ASN A 33 -26.06 -6.74 -2.71
N GLU A 34 -25.18 -5.76 -2.65
CA GLU A 34 -24.26 -5.59 -1.53
C GLU A 34 -24.99 -5.00 -0.33
N ARG A 35 -24.87 -5.69 0.82
CA ARG A 35 -25.49 -5.21 2.06
C ARG A 35 -24.57 -4.22 2.74
N VAL A 36 -25.00 -2.98 2.82
CA VAL A 36 -24.38 -1.94 3.62
C VAL A 36 -25.13 -1.85 4.93
N HIS A 37 -24.40 -1.95 6.03
CA HIS A 37 -24.94 -1.77 7.38
C HIS A 37 -24.63 -0.37 7.87
N SER A 38 -25.57 0.23 8.58
CA SER A 38 -25.42 1.55 9.21
C SER A 38 -25.63 1.43 10.72
N THR A 39 -24.74 2.07 11.48
CA THR A 39 -24.90 2.29 12.92
C THR A 39 -24.93 3.78 13.16
N ARG A 40 -26.00 4.26 13.79
CA ARG A 40 -26.25 5.68 14.01
C ARG A 40 -26.29 6.01 15.50
N PHE A 41 -25.54 7.04 15.85
CA PHE A 41 -25.56 7.72 17.15
C PHE A 41 -25.94 9.19 16.94
N ASP A 42 -26.11 9.95 18.02
CA ASP A 42 -26.45 11.37 17.91
C ASP A 42 -25.43 12.15 17.09
N ARG A 43 -24.12 11.83 17.26
CA ARG A 43 -23.02 12.58 16.67
C ARG A 43 -22.15 11.80 15.69
N ALA A 44 -22.46 10.54 15.45
CA ALA A 44 -21.73 9.72 14.50
C ALA A 44 -22.66 8.83 13.70
N VAL A 45 -22.34 8.65 12.43
CA VAL A 45 -22.91 7.60 11.58
C VAL A 45 -21.74 6.81 11.01
N ILE A 46 -21.76 5.50 11.18
CA ILE A 46 -20.76 4.60 10.65
C ILE A 46 -21.45 3.60 9.75
N VAL A 47 -21.00 3.52 8.51
CA VAL A 47 -21.48 2.56 7.51
C VAL A 47 -20.37 1.57 7.17
N HIS A 48 -20.73 0.30 6.97
CA HIS A 48 -19.78 -0.72 6.59
C HIS A 48 -20.41 -1.78 5.68
N ALA A 49 -19.56 -2.40 4.88
CA ALA A 49 -19.90 -3.55 4.05
C ALA A 49 -18.84 -4.66 4.25
N GLU A 50 -19.29 -5.86 4.60
CA GLU A 50 -18.41 -7.01 4.72
C GLU A 50 -18.31 -7.73 3.37
N LEU A 51 -17.13 -7.80 2.80
CA LEU A 51 -16.89 -8.44 1.51
C LEU A 51 -16.82 -9.98 1.61
N GLY A 52 -16.77 -10.51 2.83
CA GLY A 52 -16.91 -11.94 3.12
C GLY A 52 -15.66 -12.79 2.87
N ALA A 53 -14.47 -12.19 2.69
CA ALA A 53 -13.22 -12.94 2.55
C ALA A 53 -12.79 -13.63 3.86
N VAL A 54 -13.06 -12.98 4.99
CA VAL A 54 -12.78 -13.52 6.32
C VAL A 54 -14.07 -14.06 6.93
N PRO A 55 -14.07 -15.25 7.54
CA PRO A 55 -15.28 -15.87 8.10
C PRO A 55 -15.82 -15.15 9.34
N SER A 56 -14.98 -14.40 10.07
CA SER A 56 -15.35 -13.70 11.29
C SER A 56 -15.94 -12.31 11.01
N ARG A 57 -16.78 -11.84 11.90
CA ARG A 57 -17.37 -10.49 11.83
C ARG A 57 -16.29 -9.42 12.03
N SER A 58 -16.38 -8.35 11.27
CA SER A 58 -15.46 -7.20 11.38
C SER A 58 -15.96 -6.11 12.34
N VAL A 59 -17.11 -6.31 12.95
CA VAL A 59 -17.78 -5.31 13.79
C VAL A 59 -17.97 -5.83 15.21
N ARG A 60 -17.68 -4.97 16.17
CA ARG A 60 -18.06 -5.12 17.57
C ARG A 60 -18.85 -3.88 17.98
N SER A 61 -19.95 -4.08 18.67
CA SER A 61 -20.80 -2.97 19.13
C SER A 61 -21.49 -3.32 20.43
N ASP A 62 -21.66 -2.31 21.25
CA ASP A 62 -22.53 -2.28 22.41
C ASP A 62 -23.51 -1.08 22.29
N PRO A 63 -24.43 -0.84 23.26
CA PRO A 63 -25.38 0.26 23.16
C PRO A 63 -24.76 1.66 23.07
N THR A 64 -23.47 1.80 23.43
CA THR A 64 -22.79 3.10 23.54
C THR A 64 -21.52 3.20 22.69
N SER A 65 -21.15 2.13 21.99
CA SER A 65 -19.94 2.16 21.16
C SER A 65 -20.01 1.22 19.98
N VAL A 66 -19.19 1.50 18.97
CA VAL A 66 -18.99 0.63 17.82
C VAL A 66 -17.53 0.68 17.36
N THR A 67 -17.02 -0.50 17.01
CA THR A 67 -15.70 -0.68 16.38
C THR A 67 -15.86 -1.44 15.08
N VAL A 68 -15.29 -0.95 14.00
CA VAL A 68 -15.21 -1.65 12.72
C VAL A 68 -13.75 -1.80 12.31
N VAL A 69 -13.32 -3.02 11.99
CA VAL A 69 -11.93 -3.33 11.63
C VAL A 69 -11.86 -3.98 10.26
N ALA A 70 -11.15 -3.36 9.33
CA ALA A 70 -10.72 -3.97 8.07
C ALA A 70 -9.34 -4.63 8.28
N GLY A 71 -9.10 -5.79 7.71
CA GLY A 71 -7.85 -6.55 7.90
C GLY A 71 -7.84 -7.39 9.18
N ASP A 72 -6.67 -7.84 9.59
CA ASP A 72 -6.47 -8.68 10.78
C ASP A 72 -5.37 -8.10 11.68
N PRO A 73 -5.71 -7.69 12.92
CA PRO A 73 -4.74 -7.05 13.81
C PRO A 73 -3.70 -7.98 14.42
N PHE A 74 -3.96 -9.28 14.56
CA PHE A 74 -3.08 -10.27 15.19
C PHE A 74 -2.44 -9.78 16.50
N LEU A 75 -3.15 -9.90 17.61
CA LEU A 75 -2.58 -9.57 18.92
C LEU A 75 -1.44 -10.53 19.31
N ALA A 76 -0.32 -9.99 19.76
CA ALA A 76 0.87 -10.77 20.17
C ALA A 76 0.61 -11.76 21.31
N THR A 77 -0.44 -11.52 22.09
CA THR A 77 -0.86 -12.41 23.20
C THR A 77 -1.77 -13.55 22.76
N ARG A 78 -1.95 -13.73 21.45
CA ARG A 78 -2.79 -14.78 20.89
C ARG A 78 -2.25 -16.16 21.30
N SER A 79 -3.00 -16.87 22.13
CA SER A 79 -2.71 -18.28 22.44
C SER A 79 -3.01 -19.14 21.21
N VAL A 80 -2.39 -20.32 21.15
CA VAL A 80 -2.70 -21.32 20.10
C VAL A 80 -4.22 -21.59 20.12
N GLY A 81 -4.91 -21.31 19.00
CA GLY A 81 -6.37 -21.44 18.88
C GLY A 81 -7.16 -20.15 19.13
N ALA A 82 -6.53 -19.04 19.51
CA ALA A 82 -7.20 -17.74 19.52
C ALA A 82 -7.52 -17.31 18.08
N ASP A 83 -8.73 -16.79 17.88
CA ASP A 83 -9.20 -16.37 16.57
C ASP A 83 -9.28 -14.84 16.46
N ARG A 84 -9.54 -14.35 15.24
CA ARG A 84 -9.74 -12.95 14.96
C ARG A 84 -10.86 -12.34 15.81
N ASP A 85 -11.91 -13.09 16.11
CA ASP A 85 -13.04 -12.64 16.92
C ASP A 85 -12.62 -12.28 18.33
N GLY A 86 -11.75 -13.07 18.95
CA GLY A 86 -11.17 -12.79 20.26
C GLY A 86 -10.30 -11.54 20.25
N ASP A 87 -9.45 -11.37 19.23
CA ASP A 87 -8.61 -10.18 19.07
C ASP A 87 -9.46 -8.90 18.94
N LEU A 88 -10.50 -8.94 18.09
CA LEU A 88 -11.38 -7.79 17.89
C LEU A 88 -12.17 -7.44 19.15
N THR A 89 -12.60 -8.44 19.91
CA THR A 89 -13.30 -8.23 21.20
C THR A 89 -12.34 -7.60 22.21
N ALA A 90 -11.11 -8.11 22.33
CA ALA A 90 -10.12 -7.57 23.23
C ALA A 90 -9.74 -6.11 22.91
N LEU A 91 -9.61 -5.79 21.61
CA LEU A 91 -9.35 -4.42 21.14
C LEU A 91 -10.53 -3.49 21.44
N HIS A 92 -11.76 -3.90 21.10
CA HIS A 92 -12.97 -3.13 21.36
C HIS A 92 -13.12 -2.81 22.86
N ASP A 93 -12.98 -3.81 23.73
CA ASP A 93 -13.09 -3.65 25.16
C ASP A 93 -11.99 -2.74 25.75
N ALA A 94 -10.77 -2.86 25.24
CA ALA A 94 -9.66 -2.00 25.66
C ALA A 94 -9.89 -0.54 25.24
N TRP A 95 -10.27 -0.30 23.99
CA TRP A 95 -10.54 1.04 23.47
C TRP A 95 -11.72 1.70 24.18
N ASN A 96 -12.78 0.95 24.51
CA ASN A 96 -13.90 1.44 25.34
C ASN A 96 -13.46 1.89 26.74
N ARG A 97 -12.39 1.29 27.30
CA ARG A 97 -11.79 1.74 28.57
C ARG A 97 -10.77 2.88 28.38
N GLY A 98 -10.56 3.35 27.15
CA GLY A 98 -9.53 4.34 26.82
C GLY A 98 -8.11 3.78 26.79
N ASP A 99 -7.94 2.45 26.88
CA ASP A 99 -6.63 1.79 26.79
C ASP A 99 -6.21 1.60 25.32
N ILE A 100 -5.58 2.62 24.77
CA ILE A 100 -5.04 2.60 23.40
C ILE A 100 -3.70 1.83 23.35
N SER A 101 -3.04 1.58 24.49
CA SER A 101 -1.72 0.92 24.52
C SER A 101 -1.76 -0.51 23.99
N VAL A 102 -2.91 -1.17 24.06
CA VAL A 102 -3.14 -2.50 23.49
C VAL A 102 -2.82 -2.55 22.00
N THR A 103 -3.01 -1.44 21.27
CA THR A 103 -2.75 -1.34 19.83
C THR A 103 -1.27 -1.58 19.50
N ALA A 104 -0.34 -1.20 20.38
CA ALA A 104 1.09 -1.44 20.18
C ALA A 104 1.48 -2.94 20.19
N ARG A 105 0.58 -3.82 20.64
CA ARG A 105 0.80 -5.28 20.65
C ARG A 105 0.28 -5.98 19.39
N THR A 106 -0.27 -5.24 18.44
CA THR A 106 -0.71 -5.80 17.15
C THR A 106 0.48 -6.02 16.23
N ALA A 107 0.47 -7.11 15.47
CA ALA A 107 1.49 -7.45 14.48
C ALA A 107 0.97 -7.50 13.04
N GLY A 108 -0.34 -7.51 12.86
CA GLY A 108 -0.98 -7.60 11.56
C GLY A 108 -1.24 -6.26 10.91
N THR A 109 -1.79 -6.31 9.69
CA THR A 109 -2.19 -5.13 8.92
C THR A 109 -3.70 -4.91 9.04
N PHE A 110 -4.10 -3.70 9.44
CA PHE A 110 -5.52 -3.39 9.64
C PHE A 110 -5.79 -1.88 9.62
N ALA A 111 -7.05 -1.53 9.38
CA ALA A 111 -7.59 -0.18 9.55
C ALA A 111 -8.83 -0.24 10.43
N ALA A 112 -8.87 0.56 11.51
CA ALA A 112 -9.99 0.56 12.41
C ALA A 112 -10.63 1.94 12.58
N ILE A 113 -11.94 1.93 12.78
CA ILE A 113 -12.74 3.05 13.25
C ILE A 113 -13.44 2.64 14.52
N HIS A 114 -13.34 3.49 15.54
CA HIS A 114 -13.97 3.29 16.84
C HIS A 114 -14.72 4.56 17.25
N TYR A 115 -15.98 4.41 17.61
CA TYR A 115 -16.78 5.50 18.17
C TYR A 115 -17.28 5.13 19.57
N ASP A 116 -17.07 6.04 20.51
CA ASP A 116 -17.58 5.97 21.89
C ASP A 116 -18.53 7.15 22.14
N ASP A 117 -19.81 6.86 22.31
CA ASP A 117 -20.86 7.85 22.51
C ASP A 117 -20.79 8.50 23.90
N ARG A 118 -20.29 7.78 24.93
CA ARG A 118 -20.09 8.32 26.28
C ARG A 118 -18.98 9.37 26.28
N ALA A 119 -17.86 9.05 25.65
CA ALA A 119 -16.73 9.97 25.49
C ALA A 119 -16.96 11.00 24.38
N ARG A 120 -17.96 10.77 23.50
CA ARG A 120 -18.24 11.55 22.29
C ARG A 120 -17.02 11.69 21.40
N THR A 121 -16.30 10.58 21.20
CA THR A 121 -15.08 10.56 20.41
C THR A 121 -15.17 9.61 19.22
N LEU A 122 -14.67 10.06 18.10
CA LEU A 122 -14.39 9.22 16.95
C LEU A 122 -12.87 9.01 16.84
N THR A 123 -12.42 7.76 16.87
CA THR A 123 -11.00 7.40 16.81
C THR A 123 -10.72 6.55 15.59
N LEU A 124 -9.70 6.93 14.83
CA LEU A 124 -9.17 6.20 13.68
C LEU A 124 -7.81 5.61 14.08
N ILE A 125 -7.60 4.33 13.77
CA ILE A 125 -6.42 3.60 14.22
C ILE A 125 -5.82 2.87 13.02
N ALA A 126 -4.62 3.29 12.61
CA ALA A 126 -3.82 2.60 11.60
C ALA A 126 -3.00 1.47 12.22
N ASP A 127 -2.68 0.44 11.45
CA ASP A 127 -1.68 -0.56 11.84
C ASP A 127 -0.28 0.08 11.97
N LYS A 128 0.68 -0.64 12.58
CA LYS A 128 2.05 -0.15 12.78
C LYS A 128 2.70 0.33 11.48
N LEU A 129 2.49 -0.36 10.38
CA LEU A 129 3.09 -0.02 9.08
C LEU A 129 2.21 0.90 8.23
N GLY A 130 0.94 1.10 8.62
CA GLY A 130 -0.03 1.91 7.89
C GLY A 130 -0.40 1.35 6.51
N VAL A 131 -0.34 0.03 6.33
CA VAL A 131 -0.56 -0.65 5.03
C VAL A 131 -2.00 -0.56 4.59
N HIS A 132 -2.95 -0.75 5.52
CA HIS A 132 -4.36 -0.48 5.25
C HIS A 132 -4.64 1.02 5.29
N PRO A 133 -5.08 1.63 4.19
CA PRO A 133 -5.28 3.08 4.15
C PRO A 133 -6.46 3.52 5.01
N ILE A 134 -6.32 4.70 5.61
CA ILE A 134 -7.41 5.42 6.26
C ILE A 134 -7.30 6.88 5.83
N TYR A 135 -8.43 7.46 5.46
CA TYR A 135 -8.53 8.85 5.03
C TYR A 135 -9.57 9.60 5.85
N PHE A 136 -9.35 10.89 6.06
CA PHE A 136 -10.34 11.78 6.61
C PHE A 136 -10.36 13.13 5.89
N ALA A 137 -11.53 13.72 5.82
CA ALA A 137 -11.77 15.05 5.30
C ALA A 137 -12.53 15.88 6.33
N VAL A 138 -12.11 17.12 6.54
CA VAL A 138 -12.84 18.08 7.36
C VAL A 138 -13.72 18.93 6.46
N ALA A 139 -15.04 18.80 6.60
CA ALA A 139 -16.03 19.50 5.81
C ALA A 139 -16.93 20.31 6.76
N ASP A 140 -16.70 21.62 6.85
CA ASP A 140 -17.42 22.55 7.75
C ASP A 140 -17.48 22.03 9.20
N ASP A 141 -18.67 21.63 9.66
CA ASP A 141 -18.90 21.13 11.03
C ASP A 141 -18.89 19.60 11.16
N VAL A 142 -18.46 18.89 10.12
CA VAL A 142 -18.33 17.43 10.16
C VAL A 142 -16.93 16.96 9.75
N VAL A 143 -16.58 15.76 10.19
CA VAL A 143 -15.46 14.99 9.66
C VAL A 143 -16.02 13.79 8.94
N VAL A 144 -15.60 13.58 7.69
CA VAL A 144 -15.91 12.38 6.90
C VAL A 144 -14.67 11.51 6.86
N VAL A 145 -14.81 10.23 7.14
CA VAL A 145 -13.72 9.26 7.23
C VAL A 145 -14.02 8.03 6.39
N ALA A 146 -12.99 7.40 5.82
CA ALA A 146 -13.14 6.15 5.07
C ALA A 146 -11.82 5.39 4.99
N ASN A 147 -11.90 4.07 4.76
CA ASN A 147 -10.72 3.25 4.48
C ASN A 147 -10.43 3.06 2.98
N ALA A 148 -11.09 3.82 2.13
CA ALA A 148 -10.77 3.95 0.70
C ALA A 148 -11.02 5.40 0.25
N LEU A 149 -10.07 5.97 -0.50
CA LEU A 149 -10.14 7.37 -0.95
C LEU A 149 -11.34 7.60 -1.88
N ARG A 150 -11.64 6.63 -2.74
CA ARG A 150 -12.78 6.68 -3.66
C ARG A 150 -14.13 6.89 -2.97
N ILE A 151 -14.27 6.46 -1.71
CA ILE A 151 -15.52 6.67 -0.95
C ILE A 151 -15.69 8.17 -0.64
N ILE A 152 -14.61 8.82 -0.22
CA ILE A 152 -14.61 10.28 -0.03
C ILE A 152 -14.84 11.01 -1.37
N GLU A 153 -14.19 10.54 -2.44
CA GLU A 153 -14.37 11.08 -3.80
C GLU A 153 -15.83 11.02 -4.26
N ALA A 154 -16.48 9.90 -4.00
CA ALA A 154 -17.88 9.66 -4.39
C ALA A 154 -18.92 10.33 -3.46
N THR A 155 -18.49 10.99 -2.37
CA THR A 155 -19.38 11.69 -1.43
C THR A 155 -19.54 13.15 -1.87
N PRO A 156 -20.70 13.58 -2.42
CA PRO A 156 -20.89 14.92 -2.99
C PRO A 156 -20.77 16.04 -1.95
N SER A 157 -21.22 15.78 -0.72
CA SER A 157 -21.17 16.75 0.40
C SER A 157 -19.75 17.07 0.85
N VAL A 158 -18.74 16.29 0.46
CA VAL A 158 -17.33 16.61 0.69
C VAL A 158 -16.80 17.41 -0.50
N ARG A 159 -16.37 18.64 -0.24
CA ARG A 159 -15.71 19.47 -1.26
C ARG A 159 -14.32 18.92 -1.57
N LYS A 160 -14.04 18.65 -2.83
CA LYS A 160 -12.71 18.24 -3.32
C LYS A 160 -12.03 19.41 -4.03
N VAL A 161 -10.80 19.70 -3.63
CA VAL A 161 -9.89 20.65 -4.30
C VAL A 161 -8.63 19.90 -4.64
N MET A 162 -8.29 19.76 -5.91
CA MET A 162 -7.06 19.05 -6.31
C MET A 162 -5.84 19.73 -5.70
N ASP A 163 -5.03 18.95 -4.99
CA ASP A 163 -3.71 19.34 -4.53
C ASP A 163 -2.70 19.04 -5.66
N VAL A 164 -2.19 20.08 -6.29
CA VAL A 164 -1.26 19.92 -7.42
C VAL A 164 0.05 19.28 -6.96
N ARG A 165 0.52 19.58 -5.72
CA ARG A 165 1.71 18.93 -5.15
C ARG A 165 1.47 17.42 -4.95
N GLY A 166 0.37 17.05 -4.28
CA GLY A 166 0.01 15.66 -4.07
C GLY A 166 -0.20 14.89 -5.38
N ALA A 167 -0.78 15.54 -6.40
CA ALA A 167 -0.94 14.96 -7.73
C ALA A 167 0.42 14.73 -8.44
N VAL A 168 1.35 15.69 -8.36
CA VAL A 168 2.71 15.55 -8.90
C VAL A 168 3.46 14.43 -8.20
N GLU A 169 3.44 14.41 -6.86
CA GLU A 169 4.06 13.34 -6.06
C GLU A 169 3.49 11.97 -6.44
N SER A 170 2.16 11.85 -6.59
CA SER A 170 1.51 10.59 -6.99
C SER A 170 1.97 10.06 -8.34
N VAL A 171 2.23 10.94 -9.31
CA VAL A 171 2.72 10.49 -10.63
C VAL A 171 4.22 10.21 -10.60
N ALA A 172 5.01 11.09 -9.96
CA ALA A 172 6.47 10.98 -9.99
C ALA A 172 7.01 9.85 -9.10
N LEU A 173 6.36 9.59 -7.95
CA LEU A 173 6.79 8.63 -6.94
C LEU A 173 5.90 7.38 -6.89
N GLY A 174 4.70 7.44 -7.48
CA GLY A 174 3.66 6.43 -7.32
C GLY A 174 2.74 6.69 -6.10
N TYR A 175 3.06 7.66 -5.25
CA TYR A 175 2.32 7.99 -4.03
C TYR A 175 2.57 9.43 -3.58
N PRO A 176 1.61 10.07 -2.87
CA PRO A 176 1.86 11.34 -2.18
C PRO A 176 2.68 11.14 -0.91
N LEU A 177 3.54 12.09 -0.58
CA LEU A 177 4.38 12.05 0.61
C LEU A 177 3.61 12.42 1.90
N ALA A 178 4.13 12.01 3.04
CA ALA A 178 3.59 12.26 4.39
C ALA A 178 2.11 11.84 4.52
N ASP A 179 1.25 12.70 5.03
CA ASP A 179 -0.20 12.49 5.17
C ASP A 179 -1.00 13.09 4.01
N ARG A 180 -0.33 13.57 2.95
CA ARG A 180 -1.01 14.14 1.78
C ARG A 180 -1.80 13.10 1.00
N THR A 181 -2.82 13.60 0.33
CA THR A 181 -3.51 12.92 -0.77
C THR A 181 -3.46 13.81 -2.02
N VAL A 182 -4.15 13.40 -3.07
CA VAL A 182 -4.34 14.22 -4.27
C VAL A 182 -5.37 15.34 -4.08
N TYR A 183 -5.93 15.48 -2.87
CA TYR A 183 -6.89 16.53 -2.49
C TYR A 183 -6.39 17.30 -1.27
N ARG A 184 -6.52 18.62 -1.32
CA ARG A 184 -5.97 19.55 -0.33
C ARG A 184 -6.46 19.33 1.11
N ASP A 185 -7.76 19.06 1.26
CA ASP A 185 -8.40 18.98 2.58
C ASP A 185 -8.79 17.52 2.95
N VAL A 186 -8.15 16.55 2.27
CA VAL A 186 -8.26 15.13 2.54
C VAL A 186 -6.90 14.59 2.95
N PHE A 187 -6.83 14.03 4.14
CA PHE A 187 -5.58 13.54 4.74
C PHE A 187 -5.59 12.03 4.85
N ALA A 188 -4.43 11.42 4.69
CA ALA A 188 -4.22 10.01 5.00
C ALA A 188 -3.60 9.86 6.38
N ILE A 189 -4.05 8.86 7.13
CA ILE A 189 -3.44 8.52 8.42
C ILE A 189 -2.09 7.82 8.17
N ARG A 190 -1.13 8.10 9.04
CA ARG A 190 0.25 7.60 8.92
C ARG A 190 0.42 6.23 9.58
N ASP A 191 1.57 5.65 9.36
CA ASP A 191 2.04 4.44 10.02
C ASP A 191 2.04 4.59 11.56
N GLY A 192 1.50 3.60 12.26
CA GLY A 192 1.42 3.58 13.71
C GLY A 192 0.70 4.80 14.32
N GLU A 193 -0.22 5.43 13.60
CA GLU A 193 -0.90 6.64 14.04
C GLU A 193 -2.34 6.37 14.47
N ILE A 194 -2.73 7.09 15.53
CA ILE A 194 -4.11 7.20 16.02
C ILE A 194 -4.54 8.65 15.89
N VAL A 195 -5.73 8.87 15.33
CA VAL A 195 -6.35 10.19 15.21
C VAL A 195 -7.69 10.16 15.91
N THR A 196 -7.84 11.01 16.93
CA THR A 196 -9.07 11.13 17.73
C THR A 196 -9.72 12.50 17.49
N PHE A 197 -10.99 12.46 17.13
CA PHE A 197 -11.83 13.64 16.99
C PHE A 197 -12.72 13.76 18.24
N ARG A 198 -12.64 14.92 18.90
CA ARG A 198 -13.53 15.28 20.00
C ARG A 198 -13.98 16.71 19.77
N ASP A 199 -15.24 16.91 19.49
CA ASP A 199 -15.75 18.20 19.07
C ASP A 199 -14.90 18.80 17.92
N ARG A 200 -14.46 20.04 18.03
CA ARG A 200 -13.59 20.67 17.03
C ARG A 200 -12.10 20.29 17.17
N ALA A 201 -11.74 19.63 18.27
CA ALA A 201 -10.38 19.18 18.50
C ALA A 201 -10.03 17.95 17.67
N VAL A 202 -8.80 17.91 17.22
CA VAL A 202 -8.20 16.76 16.53
C VAL A 202 -6.89 16.46 17.22
N GLU A 203 -6.82 15.30 17.86
CA GLU A 203 -5.60 14.81 18.48
C GLU A 203 -4.98 13.76 17.57
N ARG A 204 -3.69 13.91 17.29
CA ARG A 204 -2.90 12.95 16.50
C ARG A 204 -1.79 12.41 17.39
N ARG A 205 -1.71 11.10 17.52
CA ARG A 205 -0.70 10.42 18.32
C ARG A 205 -0.11 9.25 17.55
N ARG A 206 1.21 9.20 17.50
CA ARG A 206 1.93 8.04 17.00
C ARG A 206 2.20 7.08 18.16
N TYR A 207 1.70 5.85 18.08
CA TYR A 207 1.90 4.83 19.11
C TYR A 207 3.07 3.89 18.79
N TRP A 208 3.53 3.92 17.55
CA TRP A 208 4.68 3.16 17.07
C TRP A 208 5.33 3.86 15.87
N CYS A 209 6.64 3.74 15.75
CA CYS A 209 7.39 4.26 14.61
C CYS A 209 8.59 3.36 14.31
N ILE A 210 8.76 2.98 13.05
CA ILE A 210 9.91 2.20 12.61
C ILE A 210 11.25 2.92 12.82
N ALA A 211 11.26 4.26 12.85
CA ALA A 211 12.44 5.06 13.12
C ALA A 211 12.96 4.89 14.55
N ASP A 212 12.08 4.52 15.49
CA ASP A 212 12.40 4.38 16.92
C ASP A 212 12.90 2.96 17.28
N VAL A 213 12.87 2.02 16.33
CA VAL A 213 13.34 0.64 16.55
C VAL A 213 14.84 0.68 16.87
N ALA A 214 15.22 0.16 18.03
CA ALA A 214 16.62 0.13 18.45
C ALA A 214 17.46 -0.83 17.60
N GLU A 215 18.74 -0.50 17.42
CA GLU A 215 19.68 -1.37 16.70
C GLU A 215 20.02 -2.63 17.52
N ASP A 216 19.93 -3.78 16.89
CA ASP A 216 20.43 -5.05 17.42
C ASP A 216 21.90 -5.26 16.97
N ARG A 217 22.75 -5.67 17.91
CA ARG A 217 24.16 -5.94 17.66
C ARG A 217 24.45 -7.39 17.28
N ALA A 218 23.43 -8.16 16.94
CA ALA A 218 23.60 -9.51 16.43
C ALA A 218 24.47 -9.52 15.16
N ASP A 219 25.25 -10.58 14.97
CA ASP A 219 25.92 -10.81 13.70
C ASP A 219 24.92 -11.14 12.58
N LEU A 220 25.41 -11.22 11.34
CA LEU A 220 24.56 -11.45 10.18
C LEU A 220 23.80 -12.78 10.25
N ASP A 221 24.44 -13.85 10.74
CA ASP A 221 23.82 -15.18 10.80
C ASP A 221 22.72 -15.23 11.86
N GLU A 222 22.95 -14.63 13.03
CA GLU A 222 21.94 -14.53 14.07
C GLU A 222 20.78 -13.61 13.65
N ALA A 223 21.06 -12.46 13.02
CA ALA A 223 20.05 -11.58 12.47
C ALA A 223 19.20 -12.31 11.41
N ALA A 224 19.82 -13.07 10.53
CA ALA A 224 19.17 -13.88 9.51
C ALA A 224 18.27 -14.98 10.11
N ARG A 225 18.74 -15.65 11.17
CA ARG A 225 17.96 -16.67 11.89
C ARG A 225 16.72 -16.06 12.55
N ARG A 226 16.87 -14.91 13.21
CA ARG A 226 15.75 -14.18 13.84
C ARG A 226 14.75 -13.71 12.81
N ALA A 227 15.21 -13.16 11.68
CA ALA A 227 14.34 -12.73 10.59
C ALA A 227 13.53 -13.89 10.00
N HIS A 228 14.18 -15.06 9.75
CA HIS A 228 13.45 -16.25 9.31
C HIS A 228 12.44 -16.73 10.37
N ALA A 229 12.82 -16.77 11.65
CA ALA A 229 11.92 -17.19 12.73
C ALA A 229 10.67 -16.27 12.81
N ALA A 230 10.86 -14.96 12.69
CA ALA A 230 9.76 -13.99 12.67
C ALA A 230 8.88 -14.16 11.42
N PHE A 231 9.49 -14.41 10.25
CA PHE A 231 8.73 -14.70 9.01
C PHE A 231 7.90 -15.98 9.14
N ARG A 232 8.50 -17.06 9.64
CA ARG A 232 7.78 -18.32 9.90
C ARG A 232 6.62 -18.13 10.87
N GLN A 233 6.81 -17.32 11.91
CA GLN A 233 5.72 -16.97 12.83
C GLN A 233 4.63 -16.16 12.12
N ALA A 234 5.00 -15.21 11.26
CA ALA A 234 4.05 -14.44 10.46
C ALA A 234 3.20 -15.31 9.53
N VAL A 235 3.81 -16.34 8.90
CA VAL A 235 3.09 -17.32 8.09
C VAL A 235 2.18 -18.17 8.99
N SER A 236 2.71 -18.74 10.08
CA SER A 236 1.97 -19.62 10.97
C SER A 236 0.72 -18.96 11.57
N ARG A 237 0.82 -17.68 12.02
CA ARG A 237 -0.34 -16.96 12.61
C ARG A 237 -1.43 -16.67 11.59
N ARG A 238 -1.07 -16.48 10.31
CA ARG A 238 -2.03 -16.25 9.22
C ARG A 238 -2.65 -17.54 8.73
N ALA A 239 -1.89 -18.61 8.69
CA ALA A 239 -2.35 -19.93 8.27
C ALA A 239 -3.36 -20.54 9.26
N GLY A 240 -3.15 -20.30 10.56
CA GLY A 240 -4.06 -20.81 11.59
C GLY A 240 -4.28 -22.33 11.47
N SER A 241 -5.54 -22.72 11.22
CA SER A 241 -5.95 -24.12 11.02
C SER A 241 -6.16 -24.50 9.55
N ASP A 242 -5.80 -23.63 8.62
CA ASP A 242 -6.03 -23.85 7.18
C ASP A 242 -5.25 -25.10 6.70
N ARG A 243 -5.92 -25.92 5.90
CA ARG A 243 -5.33 -27.09 5.25
C ARG A 243 -5.03 -26.86 3.78
N ARG A 244 -5.51 -25.76 3.23
CA ARG A 244 -5.37 -25.38 1.83
C ARG A 244 -5.13 -23.90 1.71
N ALA A 245 -4.28 -23.54 0.76
CA ALA A 245 -3.95 -22.15 0.47
C ALA A 245 -3.91 -21.90 -1.03
N VAL A 246 -4.17 -20.67 -1.41
CA VAL A 246 -3.92 -20.14 -2.75
C VAL A 246 -2.85 -19.08 -2.63
N ALA A 247 -1.83 -19.15 -3.48
CA ALA A 247 -0.70 -18.24 -3.43
C ALA A 247 -0.30 -17.74 -4.82
N PHE A 248 0.22 -16.54 -4.89
CA PHE A 248 1.02 -16.11 -6.03
C PHE A 248 2.35 -16.86 -6.04
N LEU A 249 2.85 -17.17 -7.22
CA LEU A 249 4.19 -17.74 -7.38
C LEU A 249 4.87 -17.11 -8.60
N SER A 250 5.90 -16.32 -8.33
CA SER A 250 6.75 -15.70 -9.35
C SER A 250 8.10 -16.42 -9.43
N GLY A 251 8.97 -16.00 -10.34
CA GLY A 251 10.36 -16.44 -10.42
C GLY A 251 11.27 -15.87 -9.31
N GLY A 252 10.76 -14.93 -8.51
CA GLY A 252 11.49 -14.27 -7.43
C GLY A 252 11.56 -15.05 -6.12
N LEU A 253 12.20 -14.45 -5.09
CA LEU A 253 12.38 -15.06 -3.76
C LEU A 253 11.13 -14.99 -2.89
N ASP A 254 10.42 -13.87 -2.88
CA ASP A 254 9.39 -13.57 -1.89
C ASP A 254 8.24 -14.56 -1.93
N SER A 255 7.66 -14.76 -3.11
CA SER A 255 6.53 -15.69 -3.29
C SER A 255 6.93 -17.15 -3.02
N ARG A 256 8.14 -17.57 -3.39
CA ARG A 256 8.61 -18.93 -3.11
C ARG A 256 8.86 -19.19 -1.63
N CYS A 257 9.37 -18.20 -0.87
CA CYS A 257 9.51 -18.31 0.57
C CYS A 257 8.16 -18.52 1.25
N VAL A 258 7.13 -17.78 0.82
CA VAL A 258 5.75 -17.98 1.30
C VAL A 258 5.26 -19.40 0.99
N VAL A 259 5.39 -19.84 -0.27
CA VAL A 259 4.92 -21.18 -0.70
C VAL A 259 5.67 -22.29 0.02
N ALA A 260 7.00 -22.17 0.17
CA ALA A 260 7.80 -23.16 0.86
C ALA A 260 7.39 -23.33 2.33
N GLU A 261 7.17 -22.22 3.06
CA GLU A 261 6.71 -22.27 4.45
C GLU A 261 5.31 -22.87 4.57
N LEU A 262 4.39 -22.54 3.66
CA LEU A 262 3.06 -23.15 3.64
C LEU A 262 3.13 -24.66 3.43
N CYS A 263 3.95 -25.13 2.48
CA CYS A 263 4.19 -26.56 2.26
C CYS A 263 4.80 -27.23 3.48
N GLN A 264 5.77 -26.56 4.16
CA GLN A 264 6.40 -27.06 5.40
C GLN A 264 5.39 -27.20 6.55
N HIS A 265 4.35 -26.35 6.58
CA HIS A 265 3.21 -26.49 7.51
C HIS A 265 2.20 -27.58 7.11
N GLY A 266 2.46 -28.34 6.04
CA GLY A 266 1.56 -29.40 5.55
C GLY A 266 0.30 -28.87 4.88
N ILE A 267 0.32 -27.65 4.38
CA ILE A 267 -0.80 -27.02 3.67
C ILE A 267 -0.72 -27.38 2.19
N GLU A 268 -1.83 -27.84 1.62
CA GLU A 268 -1.98 -28.06 0.17
C GLU A 268 -2.07 -26.71 -0.53
N VAL A 269 -1.06 -26.36 -1.35
CA VAL A 269 -0.98 -25.03 -1.99
C VAL A 269 -1.32 -25.11 -3.47
N GLN A 270 -2.25 -24.28 -3.90
CA GLN A 270 -2.47 -23.95 -5.30
C GLN A 270 -1.75 -22.64 -5.62
N THR A 271 -0.92 -22.64 -6.66
CA THR A 271 -0.13 -21.46 -7.05
C THR A 271 -0.58 -20.90 -8.39
N PHE A 272 -0.45 -19.57 -8.54
CA PHE A 272 -0.74 -18.84 -9.77
C PHE A 272 0.47 -18.02 -10.21
N ASN A 273 0.82 -18.13 -11.49
CA ASN A 273 1.81 -17.28 -12.15
C ASN A 273 1.14 -16.47 -13.28
N PHE A 274 1.49 -15.19 -13.40
CA PHE A 274 0.92 -14.24 -14.36
C PHE A 274 1.96 -13.66 -15.32
N ALA A 275 3.09 -14.34 -15.47
CA ALA A 275 4.14 -13.92 -16.38
C ALA A 275 3.83 -14.28 -17.84
N ASN A 276 4.51 -13.58 -18.75
CA ASN A 276 4.49 -13.96 -20.16
C ASN A 276 5.31 -15.24 -20.39
N GLU A 277 4.93 -15.98 -21.41
CA GLU A 277 5.62 -17.21 -21.80
C GLU A 277 7.09 -16.95 -22.15
N GLY A 278 7.99 -17.82 -21.67
CA GLY A 278 9.42 -17.74 -21.92
C GLY A 278 10.19 -16.74 -21.06
N THR A 279 9.51 -16.03 -20.15
CA THR A 279 10.19 -15.15 -19.20
C THR A 279 10.81 -15.93 -18.05
N GLN A 280 11.85 -15.35 -17.42
CA GLN A 280 12.44 -15.91 -16.19
C GLN A 280 11.37 -16.12 -15.11
N ASP A 281 10.45 -15.15 -14.96
CA ASP A 281 9.39 -15.22 -13.99
C ASP A 281 8.50 -16.46 -14.18
N GLN A 282 8.12 -16.76 -15.41
CA GLN A 282 7.31 -17.94 -15.72
C GLN A 282 8.12 -19.24 -15.54
N LEU A 283 9.32 -19.33 -16.13
CA LEU A 283 10.11 -20.57 -16.14
C LEU A 283 10.57 -20.98 -14.74
N LEU A 284 11.01 -20.01 -13.93
CA LEU A 284 11.47 -20.26 -12.55
C LEU A 284 10.29 -20.55 -11.60
N GLY A 285 9.16 -19.89 -11.82
CA GLY A 285 7.92 -20.20 -11.08
C GLY A 285 7.44 -21.62 -11.34
N ASP A 286 7.42 -22.04 -12.61
CA ASP A 286 7.07 -23.42 -13.01
C ASP A 286 8.02 -24.46 -12.41
N ALA A 287 9.34 -24.21 -12.49
CA ALA A 287 10.34 -25.09 -11.94
C ALA A 287 10.16 -25.25 -10.43
N PHE A 288 9.92 -24.15 -9.71
CA PHE A 288 9.69 -24.18 -8.27
C PHE A 288 8.38 -24.91 -7.89
N ALA A 289 7.31 -24.69 -8.65
CA ALA A 289 6.06 -25.43 -8.47
C ALA A 289 6.24 -26.94 -8.68
N GLY A 290 7.09 -27.32 -9.65
CA GLY A 290 7.42 -28.71 -9.93
C GLY A 290 8.12 -29.41 -8.74
N VAL A 291 9.09 -28.77 -8.13
CA VAL A 291 9.83 -29.36 -6.97
C VAL A 291 9.03 -29.34 -5.68
N THR A 292 8.12 -28.38 -5.50
CA THR A 292 7.23 -28.30 -4.32
C THR A 292 5.96 -29.15 -4.46
N GLY A 293 5.66 -29.62 -5.69
CA GLY A 293 4.46 -30.40 -5.96
C GLY A 293 3.15 -29.63 -5.84
N THR A 294 3.20 -28.28 -5.94
CA THR A 294 2.00 -27.44 -5.86
C THR A 294 1.17 -27.56 -7.14
N LEU A 295 -0.16 -27.39 -6.99
CA LEU A 295 -1.04 -27.30 -8.15
C LEU A 295 -0.85 -25.94 -8.83
N HIS A 296 -0.02 -25.89 -9.87
CA HIS A 296 0.39 -24.65 -10.52
C HIS A 296 -0.51 -24.28 -11.71
N VAL A 297 -0.93 -23.00 -11.76
CA VAL A 297 -1.76 -22.47 -12.84
C VAL A 297 -1.04 -21.29 -13.51
N ARG A 298 -0.66 -21.47 -14.76
CA ARG A 298 -0.12 -20.41 -15.60
C ARG A 298 -1.25 -19.54 -16.15
N THR A 299 -1.08 -18.25 -16.11
CA THR A 299 -2.01 -17.29 -16.66
C THR A 299 -1.24 -16.23 -17.42
N PRO A 300 -1.23 -16.25 -18.74
CA PRO A 300 -0.55 -15.21 -19.52
C PRO A 300 -1.01 -13.81 -19.11
N ARG A 301 -0.07 -12.90 -19.00
CA ARG A 301 -0.35 -11.49 -18.71
C ARG A 301 -1.21 -10.90 -19.84
N PRO A 302 -2.38 -10.34 -19.54
CA PRO A 302 -3.19 -9.68 -20.55
C PRO A 302 -2.48 -8.44 -21.08
N PHE A 303 -2.77 -8.09 -22.33
CA PHE A 303 -2.24 -6.89 -22.94
C PHE A 303 -2.90 -5.65 -22.35
N GLY A 304 -2.10 -4.67 -21.92
CA GLY A 304 -2.56 -3.39 -21.38
C GLY A 304 -2.47 -3.30 -19.85
N PRO A 305 -3.06 -2.27 -19.25
CA PRO A 305 -3.05 -2.10 -17.80
C PRO A 305 -3.67 -3.30 -17.09
N VAL A 306 -2.90 -3.95 -16.22
CA VAL A 306 -3.37 -5.13 -15.49
C VAL A 306 -3.84 -4.70 -14.12
N ARG A 307 -5.10 -4.96 -13.81
CA ARG A 307 -5.60 -4.94 -12.45
C ARG A 307 -5.42 -6.34 -11.88
N TRP A 308 -4.37 -6.53 -11.12
CA TRP A 308 -3.98 -7.83 -10.56
C TRP A 308 -5.10 -8.46 -9.72
N SER A 309 -5.78 -7.67 -8.89
CA SER A 309 -6.91 -8.13 -8.09
C SER A 309 -8.04 -8.69 -8.96
N ARG A 310 -8.35 -8.05 -10.11
CA ARG A 310 -9.36 -8.56 -11.05
C ARG A 310 -8.93 -9.89 -11.67
N LEU A 311 -7.69 -9.95 -12.15
CA LEU A 311 -7.15 -11.17 -12.76
C LEU A 311 -7.18 -12.34 -11.78
N MET A 312 -6.85 -12.08 -10.51
CA MET A 312 -6.93 -13.08 -9.45
C MET A 312 -8.36 -13.51 -9.15
N ALA A 313 -9.32 -12.58 -9.09
CA ALA A 313 -10.72 -12.91 -8.87
C ALA A 313 -11.26 -13.83 -9.97
N GLU A 314 -10.94 -13.54 -11.23
CA GLU A 314 -11.31 -14.35 -12.39
C GLU A 314 -10.70 -15.76 -12.28
N ARG A 315 -9.44 -15.88 -11.86
CA ARG A 315 -8.74 -17.15 -11.70
C ARG A 315 -9.21 -17.93 -10.47
N TRP A 316 -9.46 -17.24 -9.37
CA TRP A 316 -10.10 -17.87 -8.20
C TRP A 316 -11.44 -18.47 -8.57
N ALA A 317 -12.25 -17.78 -9.34
CA ALA A 317 -13.55 -18.29 -9.79
C ALA A 317 -13.47 -19.62 -10.54
N SER A 318 -12.36 -19.85 -11.26
CA SER A 318 -12.09 -21.10 -12.01
C SER A 318 -11.18 -22.07 -11.25
N SER A 319 -10.79 -21.76 -10.01
CA SER A 319 -9.86 -22.57 -9.22
C SER A 319 -10.45 -23.91 -8.83
N PRO A 320 -9.69 -25.04 -8.90
CA PRO A 320 -10.08 -26.32 -8.33
C PRO A 320 -10.35 -26.27 -6.83
N HIS A 321 -9.69 -25.38 -6.09
CA HIS A 321 -9.99 -25.17 -4.66
C HIS A 321 -11.40 -24.68 -4.45
N ARG A 322 -11.88 -23.75 -5.27
CA ARG A 322 -13.25 -23.27 -5.22
C ARG A 322 -14.26 -24.37 -5.56
N ALA A 323 -13.95 -25.20 -6.55
CA ALA A 323 -14.81 -26.35 -6.90
C ALA A 323 -14.94 -27.38 -5.77
N ARG A 324 -13.84 -27.58 -5.02
CA ARG A 324 -13.83 -28.47 -3.84
C ARG A 324 -14.49 -27.84 -2.60
N HIS A 325 -14.50 -26.50 -2.53
CA HIS A 325 -15.11 -25.70 -1.49
C HIS A 325 -16.00 -24.63 -2.13
N PRO A 326 -17.22 -24.97 -2.55
CA PRO A 326 -18.15 -24.04 -3.19
C PRO A 326 -18.65 -23.01 -2.15
N VAL A 327 -17.75 -22.15 -1.73
CA VAL A 327 -18.09 -20.97 -0.93
C VAL A 327 -18.39 -19.87 -1.93
N GLU A 328 -19.51 -19.22 -1.82
CA GLU A 328 -19.83 -18.01 -2.60
C GLU A 328 -18.89 -16.83 -2.32
N ARG A 329 -17.91 -17.03 -1.43
CA ARG A 329 -16.97 -16.04 -0.95
C ARG A 329 -15.66 -16.07 -1.71
N PRO A 330 -15.04 -14.89 -1.93
CA PRO A 330 -13.66 -14.82 -2.32
C PRO A 330 -12.78 -15.43 -1.22
N GLY A 331 -11.65 -15.97 -1.61
CA GLY A 331 -10.69 -16.51 -0.67
C GLY A 331 -9.68 -15.49 -0.22
N MET A 332 -8.94 -15.88 0.80
CA MET A 332 -7.66 -15.25 1.13
C MET A 332 -6.60 -15.80 0.19
N ILE A 333 -5.73 -14.91 -0.33
CA ILE A 333 -4.64 -15.27 -1.23
C ILE A 333 -3.32 -14.85 -0.60
N TRP A 334 -2.35 -15.73 -0.64
CA TRP A 334 -1.01 -15.46 -0.13
C TRP A 334 -0.19 -14.70 -1.17
N SER A 335 0.42 -13.60 -0.74
CA SER A 335 1.29 -12.78 -1.58
C SER A 335 2.67 -12.58 -0.97
N GLY A 336 3.68 -12.50 -1.84
CA GLY A 336 5.05 -12.10 -1.50
C GLY A 336 5.25 -10.57 -1.43
N ASP A 337 4.18 -9.79 -1.60
CA ASP A 337 4.29 -8.33 -1.53
C ASP A 337 4.94 -7.86 -0.23
N GLY A 338 5.79 -6.84 -0.34
CA GLY A 338 6.59 -6.30 0.77
C GLY A 338 7.94 -6.97 0.97
N GLY A 339 8.17 -8.19 0.46
CA GLY A 339 9.42 -8.93 0.68
C GLY A 339 10.63 -8.27 0.06
N SER A 340 10.53 -7.84 -1.20
CA SER A 340 11.65 -7.25 -1.94
C SER A 340 12.19 -5.95 -1.31
N VAL A 341 11.34 -5.10 -0.75
CA VAL A 341 11.76 -3.87 -0.07
C VAL A 341 11.94 -4.11 1.42
N GLY A 342 10.94 -4.68 2.09
CA GLY A 342 10.95 -4.84 3.55
C GLY A 342 12.04 -5.79 4.04
N PHE A 343 12.32 -6.88 3.33
CA PHE A 343 13.36 -7.83 3.67
C PHE A 343 14.58 -7.77 2.73
N GLY A 344 14.35 -7.50 1.45
CA GLY A 344 15.39 -7.48 0.42
C GLY A 344 16.08 -6.14 0.21
N PHE A 345 15.60 -5.05 0.83
CA PHE A 345 16.18 -3.70 0.73
C PHE A 345 16.27 -3.18 -0.72
N VAL A 346 15.38 -3.61 -1.61
CA VAL A 346 15.31 -3.07 -2.96
C VAL A 346 15.00 -1.56 -2.92
N GLY A 347 15.77 -0.78 -3.68
CA GLY A 347 15.66 0.70 -3.66
C GLY A 347 16.34 1.36 -2.46
N VAL A 348 17.14 0.59 -1.69
CA VAL A 348 18.03 1.11 -0.65
C VAL A 348 19.46 1.14 -1.22
N TYR A 349 19.84 2.28 -1.76
CA TYR A 349 21.04 2.45 -2.58
C TYR A 349 22.30 2.76 -1.74
N PRO A 350 23.43 2.04 -1.91
CA PRO A 350 24.67 2.30 -1.19
C PRO A 350 25.18 3.74 -1.32
N ALA A 351 25.05 4.34 -2.52
CA ALA A 351 25.49 5.72 -2.75
C ALA A 351 24.70 6.73 -1.92
N VAL A 352 23.38 6.52 -1.78
CA VAL A 352 22.51 7.38 -0.95
C VAL A 352 22.86 7.19 0.54
N ILE A 353 23.07 5.95 1.00
CA ILE A 353 23.52 5.66 2.37
C ILE A 353 24.82 6.39 2.71
N ALA A 354 25.80 6.33 1.82
CA ALA A 354 27.09 7.01 2.02
C ALA A 354 26.93 8.52 2.19
N LEU A 355 26.05 9.15 1.40
CA LEU A 355 25.75 10.57 1.51
C LEU A 355 25.02 10.93 2.80
N LEU A 356 24.07 10.09 3.25
CA LEU A 356 23.37 10.28 4.52
C LEU A 356 24.35 10.18 5.71
N ARG A 357 25.23 9.18 5.72
CA ARG A 357 26.29 9.02 6.72
C ARG A 357 27.25 10.22 6.75
N ALA A 358 27.53 10.79 5.59
CA ALA A 358 28.35 12.02 5.48
C ALA A 358 27.60 13.32 5.84
N GLY A 359 26.33 13.25 6.24
CA GLY A 359 25.48 14.41 6.55
C GLY A 359 25.06 15.24 5.34
N LYS A 360 25.26 14.73 4.11
CA LYS A 360 25.00 15.44 2.84
C LYS A 360 23.59 15.15 2.33
N ARG A 361 22.56 15.54 3.12
CA ARG A 361 21.16 15.16 2.85
C ARG A 361 20.63 15.67 1.51
N ASP A 362 20.95 16.90 1.09
CA ASP A 362 20.49 17.40 -0.21
C ASP A 362 21.04 16.57 -1.37
N GLN A 363 22.34 16.23 -1.31
CA GLN A 363 22.96 15.35 -2.29
C GLN A 363 22.40 13.93 -2.22
N ALA A 364 22.01 13.45 -1.04
CA ALA A 364 21.36 12.15 -0.89
C ALA A 364 19.98 12.12 -1.57
N VAL A 365 19.20 13.20 -1.46
CA VAL A 365 17.91 13.33 -2.19
C VAL A 365 18.12 13.39 -3.69
N GLU A 366 19.09 14.17 -4.17
CA GLU A 366 19.44 14.22 -5.60
C GLU A 366 19.85 12.84 -6.12
N GLN A 367 20.75 12.15 -5.39
CA GLN A 367 21.21 10.81 -5.76
C GLN A 367 20.05 9.80 -5.76
N TYR A 368 19.14 9.88 -4.77
CA TYR A 368 17.95 9.03 -4.73
C TYR A 368 17.07 9.25 -5.95
N CYS A 369 16.86 10.51 -6.37
CA CYS A 369 16.09 10.80 -7.58
C CYS A 369 16.73 10.17 -8.84
N VAL A 370 18.06 10.23 -8.95
CA VAL A 370 18.79 9.63 -10.07
C VAL A 370 18.63 8.10 -10.08
N GLU A 371 18.93 7.45 -8.96
CA GLU A 371 18.88 5.98 -8.83
C GLU A 371 17.46 5.42 -9.04
N HIS A 372 16.45 6.18 -8.61
CA HIS A 372 15.04 5.76 -8.69
C HIS A 372 14.36 6.21 -9.98
N GLY A 373 15.08 6.94 -10.85
CA GLY A 373 14.54 7.45 -12.12
C GLY A 373 13.45 8.52 -11.93
N ILE A 374 13.43 9.21 -10.77
CA ILE A 374 12.41 10.22 -10.46
C ILE A 374 12.72 11.50 -11.23
N SER A 375 11.78 11.93 -12.06
CA SER A 375 11.90 13.20 -12.77
C SER A 375 10.55 13.89 -12.92
N LEU A 376 10.57 15.21 -12.94
CA LEU A 376 9.39 16.03 -13.20
C LEU A 376 9.47 16.65 -14.58
N PRO A 377 8.65 16.22 -15.54
CA PRO A 377 8.65 16.75 -16.90
C PRO A 377 7.95 18.12 -16.95
N LEU A 378 8.64 19.17 -16.56
CA LEU A 378 8.08 20.53 -16.46
C LEU A 378 7.38 21.03 -17.74
N ARG A 379 7.77 20.53 -18.92
CA ARG A 379 7.14 20.90 -20.21
C ARG A 379 5.69 20.43 -20.36
N VAL A 380 5.26 19.44 -19.56
CA VAL A 380 3.85 18.99 -19.53
C VAL A 380 2.94 20.08 -18.97
N PHE A 381 3.49 20.92 -18.09
CA PHE A 381 2.74 21.98 -17.40
C PHE A 381 2.81 23.31 -18.15
N ARG A 382 1.80 24.14 -17.94
CA ARG A 382 1.84 25.53 -18.36
C ARG A 382 3.03 26.22 -17.72
N ARG A 383 3.68 27.13 -18.45
CA ARG A 383 4.93 27.80 -18.03
C ARG A 383 4.85 28.41 -16.61
N ARG A 384 3.72 29.06 -16.27
CA ARG A 384 3.49 29.60 -14.92
C ARG A 384 3.51 28.51 -13.84
N ILE A 385 2.80 27.40 -14.10
CA ILE A 385 2.76 26.27 -13.16
C ILE A 385 4.12 25.59 -13.09
N ALA A 386 4.79 25.36 -14.22
CA ALA A 386 6.11 24.75 -14.28
C ALA A 386 7.16 25.48 -13.44
N SER A 387 7.11 26.82 -13.38
CA SER A 387 8.05 27.59 -12.56
C SER A 387 7.87 27.36 -11.07
N GLU A 388 6.62 27.16 -10.61
CA GLU A 388 6.29 26.89 -9.21
C GLU A 388 6.55 25.43 -8.80
N LEU A 389 6.53 24.51 -9.78
CA LEU A 389 6.75 23.09 -9.53
C LEU A 389 8.23 22.67 -9.58
N ARG A 390 9.13 23.53 -10.01
CA ARG A 390 10.54 23.19 -10.31
C ARG A 390 11.19 22.36 -9.21
N ASP A 391 11.07 22.79 -7.97
CA ASP A 391 11.75 22.18 -6.83
C ASP A 391 10.83 21.37 -5.92
N ILE A 392 9.55 21.20 -6.32
CA ILE A 392 8.50 20.65 -5.44
C ILE A 392 8.79 19.21 -4.99
N LEU A 393 9.31 18.38 -5.88
CA LEU A 393 9.68 16.99 -5.55
C LEU A 393 10.90 16.95 -4.65
N HIS A 394 11.92 17.77 -4.93
CA HIS A 394 13.11 17.84 -4.11
C HIS A 394 12.80 18.30 -2.68
N VAL A 395 12.02 19.38 -2.55
CA VAL A 395 11.56 19.86 -1.23
C VAL A 395 10.75 18.80 -0.50
N GLY A 396 9.81 18.15 -1.19
CA GLY A 396 8.99 17.10 -0.59
C GLY A 396 9.78 15.89 -0.12
N LEU A 397 10.71 15.43 -0.93
CA LEU A 397 11.59 14.32 -0.58
C LEU A 397 12.53 14.71 0.58
N ARG A 398 13.06 15.95 0.57
CA ARG A 398 13.89 16.43 1.67
C ARG A 398 13.14 16.44 3.00
N GLU A 399 11.91 16.97 3.02
CA GLU A 399 11.03 16.92 4.20
C GLU A 399 10.81 15.50 4.67
N ALA A 400 10.51 14.57 3.74
CA ALA A 400 10.26 13.17 4.05
C ALA A 400 11.51 12.42 4.57
N PHE A 401 12.69 12.71 4.02
CA PHE A 401 13.96 12.19 4.54
C PHE A 401 14.31 12.74 5.93
N ASP A 402 13.94 14.01 6.21
CA ASP A 402 14.14 14.60 7.53
C ASP A 402 13.20 13.99 8.58
N GLU A 403 11.98 13.63 8.20
CA GLU A 403 11.04 12.91 9.06
C GLU A 403 11.44 11.44 9.31
N ALA A 404 12.11 10.82 8.35
CA ALA A 404 12.57 9.44 8.41
C ALA A 404 13.87 9.25 9.23
N ARG A 405 14.33 10.29 9.94
CA ARG A 405 15.53 10.18 10.79
C ARG A 405 15.36 9.07 11.80
N SER A 406 16.25 8.09 11.69
CA SER A 406 16.31 6.99 12.63
C SER A 406 17.04 7.41 13.91
N ALA A 407 16.64 6.84 15.03
CA ALA A 407 17.42 6.91 16.28
C ALA A 407 18.77 6.19 16.19
N ARG A 408 18.97 5.41 15.13
CA ARG A 408 20.19 4.67 14.79
C ARG A 408 21.14 5.50 13.91
N GLU A 409 22.08 4.84 13.25
CA GLU A 409 22.96 5.48 12.29
C GLU A 409 22.20 5.98 11.02
N ALA A 410 22.70 7.08 10.44
CA ALA A 410 21.99 7.76 9.35
C ALA A 410 21.81 6.93 8.07
N GLY A 411 22.56 5.83 7.88
CA GLY A 411 22.36 4.91 6.77
C GLY A 411 21.00 4.20 6.80
N CYS A 412 20.40 4.06 7.98
CA CYS A 412 19.08 3.47 8.16
C CYS A 412 17.93 4.38 7.69
N ASP A 413 18.16 5.70 7.58
CA ASP A 413 17.12 6.68 7.22
C ASP A 413 16.45 6.35 5.88
N LEU A 414 17.22 5.84 4.90
CA LEU A 414 16.67 5.49 3.59
C LEU A 414 15.69 4.30 3.68
N TYR A 415 16.02 3.28 4.47
CA TYR A 415 15.10 2.16 4.70
C TYR A 415 13.82 2.61 5.41
N VAL A 416 13.97 3.43 6.46
CA VAL A 416 12.82 4.03 7.19
C VAL A 416 11.95 4.83 6.23
N PHE A 417 12.54 5.69 5.40
CA PHE A 417 11.81 6.45 4.38
C PHE A 417 11.02 5.54 3.44
N ARG A 418 11.66 4.48 2.93
CA ARG A 418 11.01 3.51 2.03
C ARG A 418 9.81 2.84 2.71
N MET A 419 9.95 2.41 3.96
CA MET A 419 8.86 1.77 4.69
C MET A 419 7.70 2.73 4.98
N GLN A 420 8.00 3.97 5.42
CA GLN A 420 6.97 4.96 5.80
C GLN A 420 6.22 5.56 4.61
N HIS A 421 6.79 5.55 3.41
CA HIS A 421 6.18 6.17 2.23
C HIS A 421 5.83 5.14 1.16
N ASP A 422 6.81 4.51 0.55
CA ASP A 422 6.60 3.57 -0.55
C ASP A 422 5.82 2.32 -0.11
N GLN A 423 6.31 1.60 0.89
CA GLN A 423 5.69 0.34 1.32
C GLN A 423 4.33 0.56 1.98
N ARG A 424 4.17 1.61 2.75
CA ARG A 424 2.86 2.00 3.29
C ARG A 424 1.80 2.19 2.20
N ARG A 425 2.18 2.66 1.02
CA ARG A 425 1.29 2.93 -0.11
C ARG A 425 1.23 1.83 -1.16
N HIS A 426 2.12 0.85 -1.05
CA HIS A 426 2.26 -0.22 -2.05
C HIS A 426 0.94 -0.96 -2.32
N MET A 427 0.20 -1.28 -1.28
CA MET A 427 -1.05 -2.02 -1.38
C MET A 427 -2.31 -1.16 -1.59
N VAL A 428 -2.19 0.17 -1.60
CA VAL A 428 -3.34 1.07 -1.77
C VAL A 428 -4.18 0.76 -3.02
N PRO A 429 -3.59 0.51 -4.21
CA PRO A 429 -4.39 0.18 -5.40
C PRO A 429 -5.24 -1.09 -5.22
N HIS A 430 -4.73 -2.08 -4.48
CA HIS A 430 -5.50 -3.28 -4.15
C HIS A 430 -6.67 -2.94 -3.22
N PHE A 431 -6.42 -2.18 -2.15
CA PHE A 431 -7.47 -1.84 -1.18
C PHE A 431 -8.55 -0.91 -1.75
N GLU A 432 -8.19 -0.02 -2.67
CA GLU A 432 -9.16 0.82 -3.38
C GLU A 432 -10.13 0.02 -4.27
N ASP A 433 -9.68 -1.12 -4.81
CA ASP A 433 -10.46 -1.98 -5.70
C ASP A 433 -10.92 -3.31 -5.05
N ALA A 434 -10.65 -3.52 -3.76
CA ALA A 434 -10.91 -4.80 -3.08
C ALA A 434 -12.39 -5.23 -3.10
N ASP A 435 -13.29 -4.26 -3.02
CA ASP A 435 -14.74 -4.49 -3.09
C ASP A 435 -15.22 -4.98 -4.46
N LEU A 436 -14.54 -4.64 -5.55
CA LEU A 436 -14.85 -5.13 -6.89
C LEU A 436 -14.52 -6.61 -7.06
N HIS A 437 -13.48 -7.06 -6.38
CA HIS A 437 -12.90 -8.38 -6.60
C HIS A 437 -13.11 -9.33 -5.43
N ARG A 438 -13.46 -8.80 -4.26
CA ARG A 438 -13.74 -9.55 -3.03
C ARG A 438 -12.62 -10.51 -2.64
N LEU A 439 -11.38 -10.13 -2.94
CA LEU A 439 -10.19 -10.86 -2.56
C LEU A 439 -9.46 -10.13 -1.45
N GLU A 440 -8.95 -10.87 -0.50
CA GLU A 440 -8.02 -10.37 0.50
C GLU A 440 -6.69 -11.08 0.40
N LEU A 441 -5.65 -10.41 0.90
CA LEU A 441 -4.30 -10.90 0.82
C LEU A 441 -3.76 -11.21 2.21
N HIS A 442 -3.17 -12.40 2.34
CA HIS A 442 -2.22 -12.66 3.40
C HIS A 442 -0.87 -12.05 3.00
N LEU A 443 -0.39 -11.11 3.81
CA LEU A 443 0.81 -10.32 3.56
C LEU A 443 1.85 -10.59 4.67
N PRO A 444 2.52 -11.76 4.70
CA PRO A 444 3.42 -12.12 5.78
C PRO A 444 4.66 -11.21 5.88
N PHE A 445 5.11 -10.60 4.76
CA PHE A 445 6.21 -9.65 4.77
C PHE A 445 5.85 -8.27 5.34
N PHE A 446 4.54 -7.98 5.51
CA PHE A 446 4.07 -6.81 6.25
C PHE A 446 3.69 -7.15 7.70
N ASP A 447 4.19 -8.23 8.25
CA ASP A 447 4.08 -8.52 9.68
C ASP A 447 4.98 -7.58 10.46
N ALA A 448 4.41 -6.85 11.45
CA ALA A 448 5.17 -5.84 12.16
C ALA A 448 6.31 -6.42 13.00
N ASP A 449 6.13 -7.63 13.58
CA ASP A 449 7.20 -8.30 14.34
C ASP A 449 8.38 -8.65 13.42
N LEU A 450 8.10 -9.10 12.18
CA LEU A 450 9.14 -9.34 11.18
C LEU A 450 9.87 -8.04 10.81
N ILE A 451 9.11 -6.98 10.53
CA ILE A 451 9.71 -5.69 10.15
C ILE A 451 10.51 -5.08 11.29
N GLU A 452 10.09 -5.23 12.56
CA GLU A 452 10.87 -4.79 13.72
C GLU A 452 12.22 -5.52 13.80
N VAL A 453 12.25 -6.84 13.58
CA VAL A 453 13.50 -7.63 13.55
C VAL A 453 14.42 -7.16 12.44
N ILE A 454 13.90 -6.95 11.22
CA ILE A 454 14.69 -6.50 10.08
C ILE A 454 15.16 -5.05 10.29
N ALA A 455 14.28 -4.18 10.76
CA ALA A 455 14.60 -2.79 11.03
C ALA A 455 15.69 -2.65 12.11
N ALA A 456 15.77 -3.56 13.07
CA ALA A 456 16.82 -3.55 14.08
C ALA A 456 18.23 -3.89 13.54
N THR A 457 18.35 -4.42 12.32
CA THR A 457 19.65 -4.78 11.76
C THR A 457 20.41 -3.56 11.22
N PRO A 458 21.77 -3.57 11.21
CA PRO A 458 22.56 -2.57 10.52
C PRO A 458 22.19 -2.46 9.04
N ALA A 459 22.17 -1.24 8.49
CA ALA A 459 21.82 -1.01 7.09
C ALA A 459 22.64 -1.86 6.10
N ASP A 460 23.93 -2.07 6.41
CA ASP A 460 24.86 -2.85 5.58
C ASP A 460 24.49 -4.35 5.46
N TYR A 461 23.70 -4.88 6.39
CA TYR A 461 23.21 -6.26 6.28
C TYR A 461 22.09 -6.39 5.26
N GLY A 462 21.23 -5.38 5.14
CA GLY A 462 20.10 -5.41 4.21
C GLY A 462 20.50 -5.15 2.76
N VAL A 463 21.47 -4.25 2.54
CA VAL A 463 21.90 -3.81 1.21
C VAL A 463 22.29 -4.99 0.31
N GLY A 464 21.79 -4.99 -0.92
CA GLY A 464 22.09 -6.01 -1.93
C GLY A 464 21.54 -7.40 -1.60
N HIS A 465 20.48 -7.51 -0.80
CA HIS A 465 19.88 -8.78 -0.36
C HIS A 465 20.77 -9.63 0.56
N ARG A 466 21.79 -9.06 1.21
CA ARG A 466 22.73 -9.86 2.01
C ARG A 466 22.03 -10.58 3.17
N LEU A 467 21.23 -9.87 3.96
CA LEU A 467 20.44 -10.44 5.07
C LEU A 467 19.46 -11.50 4.55
N TYR A 468 18.76 -11.20 3.45
CA TYR A 468 17.79 -12.13 2.87
C TYR A 468 18.47 -13.41 2.39
N ASN A 469 19.58 -13.30 1.65
CA ASN A 469 20.33 -14.47 1.20
C ASN A 469 20.91 -15.27 2.37
N ALA A 470 21.39 -14.62 3.42
CA ALA A 470 21.81 -15.31 4.64
C ALA A 470 20.65 -16.05 5.32
N ALA A 471 19.44 -15.46 5.31
CA ALA A 471 18.26 -16.11 5.88
C ALA A 471 17.80 -17.34 5.10
N LEU A 472 18.07 -17.44 3.79
CA LEU A 472 17.67 -18.59 2.96
C LEU A 472 18.19 -19.94 3.47
N GLN A 473 19.28 -19.94 4.24
CA GLN A 473 19.79 -21.19 4.84
C GLN A 473 18.86 -21.80 5.89
N PHE A 474 18.01 -20.99 6.50
CA PHE A 474 17.05 -21.40 7.52
C PHE A 474 15.67 -21.76 6.94
N PHE A 475 15.37 -21.31 5.73
CA PHE A 475 14.16 -21.71 5.01
C PHE A 475 14.19 -23.19 4.60
N PRO A 476 13.02 -23.79 4.28
CA PRO A 476 13.00 -25.15 3.71
C PRO A 476 14.00 -25.27 2.55
N PRO A 477 14.79 -26.36 2.47
CA PRO A 477 15.86 -26.51 1.47
C PRO A 477 15.43 -26.26 0.04
N VAL A 478 14.19 -26.61 -0.31
CA VAL A 478 13.59 -26.43 -1.64
C VAL A 478 13.68 -25.00 -2.17
N VAL A 479 13.71 -23.99 -1.29
CA VAL A 479 13.86 -22.58 -1.68
C VAL A 479 15.15 -22.34 -2.48
N ARG A 480 16.21 -23.11 -2.21
CA ARG A 480 17.54 -22.99 -2.80
C ARG A 480 17.85 -24.03 -3.89
N GLU A 481 16.92 -24.92 -4.20
CA GLU A 481 17.11 -25.98 -5.21
C GLU A 481 16.80 -25.50 -6.63
N VAL A 482 16.04 -24.41 -6.77
CA VAL A 482 15.66 -23.81 -8.06
C VAL A 482 16.26 -22.41 -8.13
N PRO A 483 16.88 -22.01 -9.27
CA PRO A 483 17.35 -20.66 -9.45
C PRO A 483 16.23 -19.63 -9.27
N TRP A 484 16.61 -18.42 -8.87
CA TRP A 484 15.68 -17.30 -8.71
C TRP A 484 16.15 -16.08 -9.43
N GLN A 485 15.21 -15.24 -9.79
CA GLN A 485 15.46 -13.96 -10.39
C GLN A 485 16.04 -12.98 -9.37
N THR A 486 17.11 -12.29 -9.75
CA THR A 486 17.76 -11.29 -8.90
C THR A 486 17.63 -9.90 -9.51
N TYR A 487 17.53 -8.89 -8.63
CA TYR A 487 17.55 -7.50 -9.06
C TYR A 487 18.96 -7.08 -9.48
N PRO A 488 19.10 -6.18 -10.46
CA PRO A 488 20.41 -5.63 -10.83
C PRO A 488 21.14 -5.04 -9.62
N GLY A 489 22.44 -5.35 -9.47
CA GLY A 489 23.27 -4.87 -8.38
C GLY A 489 23.08 -5.58 -7.03
N HIS A 490 22.22 -6.60 -6.96
CA HIS A 490 22.06 -7.43 -5.77
C HIS A 490 22.90 -8.71 -5.84
N VAL A 491 23.04 -9.41 -4.72
CA VAL A 491 23.73 -10.71 -4.67
C VAL A 491 23.09 -11.66 -5.67
N PRO A 492 23.84 -12.16 -6.66
CA PRO A 492 23.28 -13.01 -7.70
C PRO A 492 22.87 -14.38 -7.15
N CYS A 493 21.90 -15.02 -7.82
CA CYS A 493 21.60 -16.41 -7.55
C CYS A 493 22.82 -17.29 -7.84
N PRO A 494 23.24 -18.18 -6.95
CA PRO A 494 24.39 -19.05 -7.18
C PRO A 494 24.11 -20.19 -8.18
N LEU A 495 22.83 -20.43 -8.52
CA LEU A 495 22.44 -21.46 -9.46
C LEU A 495 22.38 -20.88 -10.89
N PRO A 496 22.70 -21.68 -11.92
CA PRO A 496 22.64 -21.22 -13.30
C PRO A 496 21.19 -20.93 -13.70
N LEU A 497 20.99 -19.75 -14.32
CA LEU A 497 19.72 -19.39 -14.92
C LEU A 497 19.56 -20.08 -16.28
N PRO A 498 18.33 -20.36 -16.74
CA PRO A 498 18.07 -20.87 -18.07
C PRO A 498 18.57 -19.91 -19.16
N ASP A 499 19.36 -20.42 -20.14
CA ASP A 499 19.99 -19.61 -21.19
C ASP A 499 19.01 -18.86 -22.11
N VAL A 500 17.75 -19.26 -22.13
CA VAL A 500 16.72 -18.75 -23.07
C VAL A 500 15.72 -17.80 -22.36
N ALA A 501 15.88 -17.59 -21.06
CA ALA A 501 14.90 -16.85 -20.29
C ALA A 501 15.05 -15.34 -20.49
N ILE A 502 13.98 -14.70 -20.96
CA ILE A 502 13.87 -13.24 -21.09
C ILE A 502 13.74 -12.66 -19.68
N ASP A 503 14.55 -11.65 -19.36
CA ASP A 503 14.42 -10.89 -18.11
C ASP A 503 13.02 -10.26 -18.05
N GLN A 504 12.33 -10.39 -16.89
CA GLN A 504 11.01 -9.77 -16.73
C GLN A 504 11.04 -8.25 -16.80
N TRP A 505 12.19 -7.65 -16.53
CA TRP A 505 12.43 -6.21 -16.62
C TRP A 505 12.88 -5.79 -18.03
N GLY A 506 13.18 -6.76 -18.90
CA GLY A 506 13.54 -6.53 -20.29
C GLY A 506 12.34 -5.96 -21.04
N ASP A 507 12.53 -4.79 -21.64
CA ASP A 507 11.51 -4.15 -22.46
C ASP A 507 11.06 -5.06 -23.61
N ASP A 508 9.79 -4.94 -23.98
CA ASP A 508 9.13 -5.64 -25.08
C ASP A 508 10.05 -5.78 -26.33
N GLN A 509 10.77 -6.87 -26.42
CA GLN A 509 11.60 -7.18 -27.59
C GLN A 509 10.74 -7.51 -28.82
N ASN A 510 9.42 -7.59 -28.67
CA ASN A 510 8.49 -7.87 -29.76
C ASN A 510 8.08 -6.57 -30.45
N ASP A 511 8.57 -6.37 -31.67
CA ASP A 511 8.24 -5.21 -32.52
C ASP A 511 6.74 -4.94 -32.69
N LEU A 512 5.93 -5.99 -32.68
CA LEU A 512 4.48 -5.88 -32.78
C LEU A 512 3.88 -5.23 -31.52
N MET A 513 4.35 -5.64 -30.35
CA MET A 513 3.92 -5.09 -29.06
C MET A 513 4.36 -3.65 -28.91
N ARG A 514 5.62 -3.35 -29.27
CA ARG A 514 6.14 -1.97 -29.29
C ARG A 514 5.28 -1.05 -30.17
N ARG A 515 4.95 -1.47 -31.39
CA ARG A 515 4.08 -0.69 -32.30
C ARG A 515 2.67 -0.54 -31.78
N ARG A 516 2.11 -1.55 -31.10
CA ARG A 516 0.80 -1.47 -30.45
C ARG A 516 0.82 -0.45 -29.31
N ARG A 517 1.86 -0.48 -28.46
CA ARG A 517 2.07 0.50 -27.38
C ARG A 517 2.19 1.92 -27.94
N GLN A 518 2.99 2.13 -28.97
CA GLN A 518 3.15 3.42 -29.63
C GLN A 518 1.81 3.98 -30.16
N ARG A 519 1.00 3.13 -30.82
CA ARG A 519 -0.34 3.54 -31.30
C ARG A 519 -1.31 3.82 -30.15
N SER A 520 -1.24 3.07 -29.07
CA SER A 520 -2.08 3.28 -27.88
C SER A 520 -1.81 4.65 -27.27
N ILE A 521 -0.53 5.00 -27.08
CA ILE A 521 -0.12 6.30 -26.51
C ILE A 521 -0.53 7.47 -27.42
N LEU A 522 -0.37 7.37 -28.75
CA LEU A 522 -0.86 8.41 -29.65
C LEU A 522 -2.37 8.60 -29.56
N ARG A 523 -3.13 7.49 -29.51
CA ARG A 523 -4.59 7.54 -29.36
C ARG A 523 -5.00 8.18 -28.04
N GLU A 524 -4.33 7.81 -26.96
CA GLU A 524 -4.58 8.37 -25.63
C GLU A 524 -4.28 9.87 -25.58
N ALA A 525 -3.12 10.30 -26.09
CA ALA A 525 -2.74 11.71 -26.19
C ALA A 525 -3.79 12.52 -26.96
N THR A 526 -4.26 11.99 -28.10
CA THR A 526 -5.26 12.64 -28.94
C THR A 526 -6.60 12.73 -28.18
N ASN A 527 -7.05 11.61 -27.61
CA ASN A 527 -8.31 11.56 -26.87
C ASN A 527 -8.30 12.53 -25.68
N LEU A 528 -7.24 12.55 -24.88
CA LEU A 528 -7.13 13.48 -23.75
C LEU A 528 -7.11 14.92 -24.22
N ALA A 529 -6.28 15.23 -25.20
CA ALA A 529 -6.10 16.61 -25.65
C ALA A 529 -7.33 17.18 -26.39
N THR A 530 -8.20 16.36 -26.97
CA THR A 530 -9.44 16.81 -27.64
C THR A 530 -10.61 16.98 -26.68
N ARG A 531 -10.53 16.50 -25.45
CA ARG A 531 -11.61 16.66 -24.46
C ARG A 531 -11.87 18.13 -24.14
N LEU A 532 -13.14 18.47 -23.98
CA LEU A 532 -13.56 19.81 -23.57
C LEU A 532 -13.20 20.13 -22.12
N ASP A 533 -13.12 19.10 -21.29
CA ASP A 533 -12.77 19.16 -19.87
C ASP A 533 -11.26 18.94 -19.61
N PHE A 534 -10.41 19.06 -20.63
CA PHE A 534 -8.95 19.01 -20.46
C PHE A 534 -8.47 20.09 -19.49
N PRO A 535 -7.57 19.78 -18.52
CA PRO A 535 -7.12 20.73 -17.50
C PRO A 535 -6.15 21.78 -18.06
N SER A 536 -6.60 22.55 -19.03
CA SER A 536 -5.82 23.58 -19.76
C SER A 536 -5.19 24.66 -18.87
N PRO A 537 -5.72 25.02 -17.69
CA PRO A 537 -5.02 25.93 -16.79
C PRO A 537 -3.72 25.37 -16.22
N LEU A 538 -3.59 24.04 -16.12
CA LEU A 538 -2.47 23.34 -15.53
C LEU A 538 -1.52 22.75 -16.58
N LEU A 539 -2.07 22.04 -17.57
CA LEU A 539 -1.30 21.30 -18.58
C LEU A 539 -1.24 22.01 -19.94
N ASP A 540 -0.14 21.78 -20.65
CA ASP A 540 0.02 22.24 -22.02
C ASP A 540 -0.51 21.19 -23.02
N ARG A 541 -1.72 21.44 -23.53
CA ARG A 541 -2.39 20.58 -24.50
C ARG A 541 -1.54 20.30 -25.77
N ARG A 542 -0.80 21.33 -26.25
CA ARG A 542 0.03 21.20 -27.44
C ARG A 542 1.20 20.26 -27.21
N TYR A 543 1.79 20.37 -26.02
CA TYR A 543 2.90 19.49 -25.64
C TYR A 543 2.43 18.02 -25.48
N VAL A 544 1.24 17.78 -24.89
CA VAL A 544 0.68 16.42 -24.78
C VAL A 544 0.50 15.77 -26.15
N ILE A 545 -0.05 16.51 -27.14
CA ILE A 545 -0.19 16.01 -28.51
C ILE A 545 1.18 15.75 -29.15
N ALA A 546 2.11 16.70 -29.05
CA ALA A 546 3.44 16.58 -29.64
C ALA A 546 4.20 15.37 -29.05
N ALA A 547 4.10 15.15 -27.75
CA ALA A 547 4.69 14.01 -27.06
C ALA A 547 4.11 12.69 -27.58
N GLY A 548 2.80 12.58 -27.75
CA GLY A 548 2.17 11.41 -28.36
C GLY A 548 2.63 11.12 -29.79
N ILE A 549 2.78 12.15 -30.61
CA ILE A 549 3.30 12.03 -31.99
C ILE A 549 4.76 11.58 -31.98
N LEU A 550 5.62 12.21 -31.18
CA LEU A 550 7.03 11.86 -31.09
C LEU A 550 7.26 10.42 -30.56
N HIS A 551 6.45 10.01 -29.60
CA HIS A 551 6.46 8.63 -29.11
C HIS A 551 6.04 7.65 -30.21
N TRP A 552 4.98 7.95 -30.95
CA TRP A 552 4.53 7.13 -32.07
C TRP A 552 5.59 7.01 -33.19
N LEU A 553 6.34 8.07 -33.44
CA LEU A 553 7.46 8.08 -34.40
C LEU A 553 8.71 7.35 -33.86
N GLY A 554 8.70 6.85 -32.63
CA GLY A 554 9.83 6.17 -32.02
C GLY A 554 11.04 7.06 -31.73
N ARG A 555 10.83 8.39 -31.62
CA ARG A 555 11.94 9.34 -31.38
C ARG A 555 12.44 9.31 -29.93
N ALA A 556 11.54 9.12 -28.96
CA ALA A 556 11.83 8.92 -27.55
C ALA A 556 10.62 8.32 -26.83
N ASP A 557 10.82 7.80 -25.62
CA ASP A 557 9.71 7.38 -24.77
C ASP A 557 9.09 8.62 -24.08
N TYR A 558 7.84 8.89 -24.41
CA TYR A 558 7.02 9.93 -23.81
C TYR A 558 5.81 9.36 -23.07
N SER A 559 5.82 8.07 -22.69
CA SER A 559 4.71 7.44 -21.95
C SER A 559 4.43 8.17 -20.63
N TYR A 560 5.48 8.63 -19.94
CA TYR A 560 5.37 9.41 -18.71
C TYR A 560 4.53 10.69 -18.85
N VAL A 561 4.49 11.30 -20.05
CA VAL A 561 3.62 12.48 -20.30
C VAL A 561 2.16 12.11 -20.20
N MET A 562 1.81 10.87 -20.63
CA MET A 562 0.45 10.38 -20.54
C MET A 562 0.04 10.10 -19.09
N ASP A 563 0.94 9.61 -18.27
CA ASP A 563 0.68 9.37 -16.84
C ASP A 563 0.26 10.68 -16.14
N TYR A 564 0.99 11.78 -16.39
CA TYR A 564 0.60 13.11 -15.91
C TYR A 564 -0.72 13.58 -16.51
N ALA A 565 -0.87 13.50 -17.83
CA ALA A 565 -2.07 14.00 -18.50
C ALA A 565 -3.34 13.25 -18.07
N THR A 566 -3.27 11.94 -17.93
CA THR A 566 -4.37 11.08 -17.51
C THR A 566 -4.75 11.33 -16.05
N THR A 567 -3.77 11.33 -15.16
CA THR A 567 -4.00 11.57 -13.72
C THR A 567 -4.59 12.95 -13.47
N PHE A 568 -3.99 14.00 -14.04
CA PHE A 568 -4.50 15.36 -13.87
C PHE A 568 -5.90 15.56 -14.50
N SER A 569 -6.19 14.89 -15.62
CA SER A 569 -7.53 14.95 -16.23
C SER A 569 -8.58 14.25 -15.39
N ALA A 570 -8.26 13.12 -14.78
CA ALA A 570 -9.15 12.41 -13.86
C ALA A 570 -9.45 13.26 -12.61
N LEU A 571 -8.41 13.78 -11.96
CA LEU A 571 -8.53 14.63 -10.78
C LEU A 571 -9.27 15.95 -11.08
N TRP A 572 -9.09 16.51 -12.27
CA TRP A 572 -9.80 17.71 -12.73
C TRP A 572 -11.31 17.51 -12.78
N GLY A 573 -11.75 16.33 -13.20
CA GLY A 573 -13.17 15.94 -13.20
C GLY A 573 -13.73 15.81 -11.79
N VAL A 574 -13.06 15.01 -10.93
CA VAL A 574 -13.49 14.75 -9.55
C VAL A 574 -13.50 16.03 -8.70
N SER A 575 -12.49 16.89 -8.85
CA SER A 575 -12.39 18.16 -8.13
C SER A 575 -13.33 19.26 -8.69
N GLN A 576 -14.15 18.95 -9.70
CA GLN A 576 -15.00 19.95 -10.37
C GLN A 576 -14.21 21.19 -10.80
N ARG A 577 -13.02 20.97 -11.35
CA ARG A 577 -12.08 22.01 -11.84
C ARG A 577 -11.52 22.92 -10.75
N ARG A 578 -11.61 22.54 -9.48
CA ARG A 578 -10.97 23.26 -8.36
C ARG A 578 -9.58 22.71 -8.11
N TRP A 579 -8.62 23.58 -7.90
CA TRP A 579 -7.25 23.20 -7.64
C TRP A 579 -6.53 24.20 -6.76
N SER A 580 -5.46 23.78 -6.09
CA SER A 580 -4.57 24.58 -5.27
C SER A 580 -3.13 24.18 -5.55
N LEU A 581 -2.25 25.16 -5.59
CA LEU A 581 -0.80 25.03 -5.68
C LEU A 581 -0.11 25.59 -4.43
N ASP A 582 -0.79 25.57 -3.28
CA ASP A 582 -0.26 26.10 -2.04
C ASP A 582 0.85 25.17 -1.50
N THR A 583 2.09 25.44 -1.92
CA THR A 583 3.27 24.63 -1.61
C THR A 583 3.80 24.83 -0.19
N MET A 584 3.28 25.83 0.56
CA MET A 584 3.89 26.36 1.78
C MET A 584 3.06 26.19 3.05
N ARG A 585 1.95 25.49 3.07
CA ARG A 585 1.22 25.29 4.33
C ARG A 585 1.61 24.00 5.01
N PRO A 586 2.27 24.06 6.18
CA PRO A 586 2.16 22.97 7.14
C PRO A 586 0.66 22.74 7.39
N SER A 587 0.20 21.48 7.36
CA SER A 587 -1.20 21.14 7.61
C SER A 587 -1.62 21.83 8.92
N LYS A 588 -2.72 22.60 8.89
CA LYS A 588 -3.26 23.23 10.11
C LYS A 588 -3.65 22.19 11.20
N ALA A 589 -3.59 20.91 10.88
CA ALA A 589 -3.74 19.81 11.80
C ALA A 589 -2.48 19.50 12.63
N THR A 590 -1.30 20.03 12.26
CA THR A 590 0.00 19.72 12.90
C THR A 590 0.36 20.67 14.04
N THR A 591 -0.35 21.78 14.24
CA THR A 591 0.06 22.83 15.18
C THR A 591 -0.33 22.57 16.66
N ALA A 592 -0.94 21.43 16.97
CA ALA A 592 -1.35 21.11 18.36
C ALA A 592 -0.50 20.02 19.06
N ALA A 593 0.54 19.50 18.45
CA ALA A 593 1.26 18.30 18.94
C ALA A 593 2.76 18.51 19.25
N GLN A 594 3.21 19.74 19.51
CA GLN A 594 4.62 20.01 19.92
C GLN A 594 4.74 20.52 21.36
N SER A 595 4.07 19.94 22.29
CA SER A 595 4.44 20.10 23.72
C SER A 595 3.82 18.97 24.51
N THR A 596 4.54 17.92 24.78
CA THR A 596 4.69 17.18 26.02
C THR A 596 5.34 15.84 25.73
N ASN A 597 6.67 15.80 25.83
CA ASN A 597 7.36 14.59 26.27
C ASN A 597 7.68 14.80 27.75
N PRO A 598 7.38 13.87 28.64
CA PRO A 598 8.20 13.59 29.79
C PRO A 598 9.22 12.50 29.51
#